data_13c2c1e89d6f7ceb49dc52fbdf179746
#
_entry.id   13c2c1e89d6f7ceb49dc52fbdf179746
#
_cell.length_a   1.000
_cell.length_b   1.000
_cell.length_c   1.000
_cell.angle_alpha   90.00
_cell.angle_beta   90.00
_cell.angle_gamma   90.00
#
_symmetry.space_group_name_H-M   'P 1'
#
loop_
_entity.id
_entity.type
_entity.pdbx_description
1 polymer ?
#
loop_
_entity_poly.entity_id
_entity_poly.type
_entity_poly.pdbx_seq_one_letter_code
_entity_poly.pdbx_strand_id
1 'polypeptide(L)'
;MPVMAMMGTPFSPDQLDEIRDLSNQYGFNLREMDASVRYPADALEDCEILLGYFPRGLLKGAHNLRWLHLPSAGADKYADNGLYDGHDFTLTNSSGAFGAAIAEQLVMGALMLLRRMPEYLRQQQRHVWHRVGNLRFLGGSQVAILGTGNLGSTFAGYCTTMGAETVGISRSGRPSEHFSRVYPMSQRLDAVQNADVVAACLPLTKETQGILNQAFFRAMKPGAIFLNTGRGKTVCQDDLIEALRSGHLGGTMLDVAEVEPMPPDCPLWEMENVFITPHISGSDLDPQNTRQIFEIFRDNFARYVQGQPLQNVVNRTKGY
;
A
#
# COMPACT_ATOMS: atom_id res chain seq x y z
N MET A 1 12.39 -34.32 -6.18
CA MET A 1 11.41 -33.61 -5.33
C MET A 1 11.38 -32.16 -5.81
N PRO A 2 10.21 -31.56 -5.97
CA PRO A 2 10.12 -30.14 -6.31
C PRO A 2 10.77 -29.27 -5.23
N VAL A 3 11.35 -28.12 -5.62
CA VAL A 3 12.04 -27.22 -4.69
C VAL A 3 11.18 -25.99 -4.46
N MET A 4 11.00 -25.63 -3.18
CA MET A 4 10.48 -24.34 -2.77
C MET A 4 11.62 -23.53 -2.16
N ALA A 5 11.88 -22.33 -2.70
CA ALA A 5 12.85 -21.41 -2.11
C ALA A 5 12.15 -20.29 -1.37
N MET A 6 12.72 -19.89 -0.22
CA MET A 6 12.22 -18.81 0.62
C MET A 6 13.34 -17.80 0.89
N MET A 7 13.04 -16.49 0.73
CA MET A 7 14.00 -15.41 0.98
C MET A 7 13.28 -14.14 1.43
N GLY A 8 13.82 -13.46 2.47
CA GLY A 8 13.33 -12.15 2.90
C GLY A 8 11.87 -12.15 3.34
N THR A 9 11.45 -13.18 4.08
CA THR A 9 10.10 -13.28 4.63
C THR A 9 10.07 -12.73 6.06
N PRO A 10 8.94 -12.12 6.49
CA PRO A 10 8.83 -11.53 7.83
C PRO A 10 8.36 -12.54 8.89
N PHE A 11 8.49 -13.82 8.65
CA PHE A 11 7.87 -14.86 9.47
C PHE A 11 8.59 -15.10 10.79
N SER A 12 7.80 -15.39 11.83
CA SER A 12 8.30 -15.81 13.13
C SER A 12 8.92 -17.23 13.07
N PRO A 13 9.75 -17.62 14.05
CA PRO A 13 10.30 -18.98 14.12
C PRO A 13 9.23 -20.07 14.04
N ASP A 14 8.11 -19.93 14.76
CA ASP A 14 7.00 -20.90 14.74
C ASP A 14 6.37 -21.03 13.35
N GLN A 15 6.21 -19.90 12.63
CA GLN A 15 5.69 -19.89 11.26
C GLN A 15 6.68 -20.53 10.27
N LEU A 16 7.98 -20.32 10.47
CA LEU A 16 9.02 -20.97 9.67
C LEU A 16 9.02 -22.48 9.89
N ASP A 17 8.84 -22.94 11.13
CA ASP A 17 8.71 -24.37 11.45
C ASP A 17 7.48 -24.98 10.78
N GLU A 18 6.33 -24.28 10.80
CA GLU A 18 5.12 -24.72 10.09
C GLU A 18 5.35 -24.80 8.57
N ILE A 19 6.11 -23.88 7.96
CA ILE A 19 6.47 -23.96 6.53
C ILE A 19 7.35 -25.18 6.24
N ARG A 20 8.31 -25.50 7.14
CA ARG A 20 9.16 -26.68 7.01
C ARG A 20 8.33 -27.96 7.06
N ASP A 21 7.39 -28.03 8.01
CA ASP A 21 6.49 -29.16 8.18
C ASP A 21 5.58 -29.34 6.97
N LEU A 22 4.96 -28.27 6.49
CA LEU A 22 4.13 -28.27 5.28
C LEU A 22 4.94 -28.72 4.05
N SER A 23 6.16 -28.20 3.88
CA SER A 23 7.03 -28.58 2.77
C SER A 23 7.34 -30.07 2.78
N ASN A 24 7.70 -30.60 3.93
CA ASN A 24 7.98 -32.03 4.14
C ASN A 24 6.72 -32.89 3.88
N GLN A 25 5.59 -32.48 4.42
CA GLN A 25 4.31 -33.19 4.26
C GLN A 25 3.90 -33.35 2.79
N TYR A 26 4.14 -32.33 1.99
CA TYR A 26 3.77 -32.34 0.57
C TYR A 26 4.93 -32.65 -0.39
N GLY A 27 6.06 -33.12 0.15
CA GLY A 27 7.19 -33.61 -0.63
C GLY A 27 7.99 -32.53 -1.36
N PHE A 28 8.02 -31.31 -0.83
CA PHE A 28 8.90 -30.23 -1.30
C PHE A 28 10.23 -30.25 -0.54
N ASN A 29 11.30 -29.96 -1.24
CA ASN A 29 12.58 -29.64 -0.63
C ASN A 29 12.62 -28.12 -0.36
N LEU A 30 12.60 -27.71 0.90
CA LEU A 30 12.66 -26.30 1.30
C LEU A 30 14.11 -25.81 1.27
N ARG A 31 14.36 -24.72 0.52
CA ARG A 31 15.62 -23.99 0.45
C ARG A 31 15.45 -22.62 1.10
N GLU A 32 15.94 -22.44 2.32
CA GLU A 32 16.00 -21.16 2.98
C GLU A 32 17.22 -20.38 2.50
N MET A 33 17.00 -19.17 1.97
CA MET A 33 18.05 -18.33 1.36
C MET A 33 18.20 -17.04 2.16
N ASP A 34 19.43 -16.66 2.44
CA ASP A 34 19.74 -15.41 3.15
C ASP A 34 19.84 -14.24 2.14
N ALA A 35 19.05 -13.20 2.34
CA ALA A 35 19.03 -12.01 1.49
C ALA A 35 20.35 -11.21 1.50
N SER A 36 21.22 -11.41 2.49
CA SER A 36 22.55 -10.79 2.57
C SER A 36 23.61 -11.51 1.74
N VAL A 37 23.33 -12.74 1.31
CA VAL A 37 24.26 -13.59 0.53
C VAL A 37 24.07 -13.36 -0.96
N ARG A 38 25.17 -13.27 -1.68
CA ARG A 38 25.14 -13.22 -3.15
C ARG A 38 25.11 -14.64 -3.71
N TYR A 39 24.08 -14.97 -4.45
CA TYR A 39 23.88 -16.25 -5.09
C TYR A 39 24.26 -16.19 -6.59
N PRO A 40 24.67 -17.32 -7.21
CA PRO A 40 24.86 -17.41 -8.65
C PRO A 40 23.51 -17.25 -9.40
N ALA A 41 23.57 -16.86 -10.67
CA ALA A 41 22.35 -16.52 -11.44
C ALA A 41 21.40 -17.72 -11.65
N ASP A 42 21.91 -18.95 -11.58
CA ASP A 42 21.19 -20.21 -11.72
C ASP A 42 20.68 -20.79 -10.39
N ALA A 43 20.87 -20.07 -9.28
CA ALA A 43 20.50 -20.58 -7.94
C ALA A 43 19.01 -20.93 -7.76
N LEU A 44 18.15 -20.46 -8.67
CA LEU A 44 16.70 -20.70 -8.65
C LEU A 44 16.23 -21.59 -9.80
N GLU A 45 17.15 -22.16 -10.61
CA GLU A 45 16.80 -22.92 -11.82
C GLU A 45 15.87 -24.10 -11.55
N ASP A 46 16.07 -24.82 -10.44
CA ASP A 46 15.31 -26.00 -10.03
C ASP A 46 14.08 -25.68 -9.17
N CYS A 47 13.84 -24.38 -8.85
CA CYS A 47 12.77 -23.96 -7.95
C CYS A 47 11.41 -23.91 -8.68
N GLU A 48 10.43 -24.61 -8.10
CA GLU A 48 9.05 -24.61 -8.56
C GLU A 48 8.22 -23.51 -7.87
N ILE A 49 8.50 -23.25 -6.58
CA ILE A 49 7.82 -22.23 -5.79
C ILE A 49 8.86 -21.25 -5.23
N LEU A 50 8.57 -19.96 -5.32
CA LEU A 50 9.31 -18.91 -4.64
C LEU A 50 8.41 -18.17 -3.64
N LEU A 51 8.87 -18.03 -2.39
CA LEU A 51 8.19 -17.33 -1.31
C LEU A 51 9.07 -16.19 -0.81
N GLY A 52 8.64 -14.95 -1.00
CA GLY A 52 9.36 -13.78 -0.47
C GLY A 52 9.92 -12.85 -1.53
N TYR A 53 10.99 -12.14 -1.15
CA TYR A 53 11.62 -11.11 -1.98
C TYR A 53 12.94 -11.59 -2.55
N PHE A 54 13.00 -11.79 -3.85
CA PHE A 54 14.19 -12.24 -4.56
C PHE A 54 14.80 -11.12 -5.40
N PRO A 55 16.14 -10.99 -5.43
CA PRO A 55 16.83 -10.07 -6.33
C PRO A 55 16.45 -10.33 -7.79
N ARG A 56 16.19 -9.26 -8.55
CA ARG A 56 15.78 -9.34 -9.97
C ARG A 56 16.71 -10.17 -10.83
N GLY A 57 18.03 -10.14 -10.54
CA GLY A 57 19.02 -10.90 -11.29
C GLY A 57 18.87 -12.42 -11.15
N LEU A 58 18.29 -12.91 -10.05
CA LEU A 58 18.05 -14.35 -9.82
C LEU A 58 16.79 -14.84 -10.54
N LEU A 59 15.77 -13.98 -10.67
CA LEU A 59 14.48 -14.36 -11.23
C LEU A 59 14.56 -14.80 -12.69
N LYS A 60 15.52 -14.29 -13.45
CA LYS A 60 15.77 -14.72 -14.83
C LYS A 60 16.21 -16.19 -14.95
N GLY A 61 16.91 -16.70 -13.93
CA GLY A 61 17.35 -18.10 -13.88
C GLY A 61 16.29 -19.08 -13.37
N ALA A 62 15.09 -18.61 -12.97
CA ALA A 62 14.06 -19.47 -12.40
C ALA A 62 13.19 -20.14 -13.47
N HIS A 63 13.81 -20.99 -14.31
CA HIS A 63 13.14 -21.58 -15.48
C HIS A 63 12.07 -22.62 -15.15
N ASN A 64 12.10 -23.21 -13.97
CA ASN A 64 11.09 -24.17 -13.49
C ASN A 64 9.99 -23.55 -12.62
N LEU A 65 10.01 -22.21 -12.46
CA LEU A 65 9.07 -21.50 -11.61
C LEU A 65 7.62 -21.67 -12.09
N ARG A 66 6.74 -22.07 -11.16
CA ARG A 66 5.29 -22.17 -11.37
C ARG A 66 4.51 -21.19 -10.51
N TRP A 67 5.04 -20.85 -9.35
CA TRP A 67 4.37 -19.93 -8.43
C TRP A 67 5.38 -19.08 -7.64
N LEU A 68 5.17 -17.74 -7.68
CA LEU A 68 5.84 -16.79 -6.81
C LEU A 68 4.80 -16.13 -5.90
N HIS A 69 5.01 -16.20 -4.57
CA HIS A 69 4.20 -15.50 -3.59
C HIS A 69 4.99 -14.37 -2.92
N LEU A 70 4.42 -13.15 -2.95
CA LEU A 70 5.01 -11.97 -2.33
C LEU A 70 4.39 -11.72 -0.95
N PRO A 71 5.19 -11.51 0.10
CA PRO A 71 4.70 -11.07 1.41
C PRO A 71 4.04 -9.69 1.39
N SER A 72 4.32 -8.83 0.41
CA SER A 72 3.70 -7.51 0.26
C SER A 72 2.34 -7.56 -0.45
N ALA A 73 1.52 -6.53 -0.26
CA ALA A 73 0.34 -6.29 -1.08
C ALA A 73 0.71 -5.67 -2.45
N GLY A 74 1.77 -4.86 -2.50
CA GLY A 74 2.26 -4.27 -3.75
C GLY A 74 3.10 -5.26 -4.56
N ALA A 75 2.77 -5.41 -5.85
CA ALA A 75 3.46 -6.32 -6.75
C ALA A 75 4.14 -5.60 -7.94
N ASP A 76 4.08 -4.27 -7.98
CA ASP A 76 4.57 -3.44 -9.10
C ASP A 76 6.03 -3.73 -9.48
N LYS A 77 6.90 -4.02 -8.51
CA LYS A 77 8.30 -4.36 -8.74
C LYS A 77 8.52 -5.76 -9.34
N TYR A 78 7.53 -6.64 -9.27
CA TYR A 78 7.59 -8.05 -9.69
C TYR A 78 6.64 -8.38 -10.85
N ALA A 79 5.80 -7.45 -11.28
CA ALA A 79 4.85 -7.66 -12.36
C ALA A 79 5.47 -7.57 -13.76
N ASP A 80 6.69 -7.03 -13.90
CA ASP A 80 7.36 -6.88 -15.18
C ASP A 80 7.80 -8.24 -15.76
N ASN A 81 7.23 -8.60 -16.91
CA ASN A 81 7.54 -9.85 -17.60
C ASN A 81 9.02 -9.97 -18.03
N GLY A 82 9.72 -8.86 -18.26
CA GLY A 82 11.14 -8.85 -18.58
C GLY A 82 12.05 -9.37 -17.46
N LEU A 83 11.51 -9.51 -16.23
CA LEU A 83 12.25 -10.11 -15.11
C LEU A 83 12.41 -11.62 -15.22
N TYR A 84 11.63 -12.30 -16.07
CA TYR A 84 11.47 -13.75 -16.10
C TYR A 84 11.71 -14.34 -17.49
N ASP A 85 12.34 -13.59 -18.39
CA ASP A 85 12.61 -13.98 -19.80
C ASP A 85 11.35 -14.53 -20.52
N GLY A 86 10.16 -13.99 -20.18
CA GLY A 86 8.90 -14.40 -20.78
C GLY A 86 8.32 -15.70 -20.21
N HIS A 87 8.95 -16.30 -19.18
CA HIS A 87 8.43 -17.49 -18.53
C HIS A 87 7.06 -17.25 -17.89
N ASP A 88 6.14 -18.19 -18.08
CA ASP A 88 4.79 -18.10 -17.52
C ASP A 88 4.69 -18.84 -16.18
N PHE A 89 4.20 -18.12 -15.18
CA PHE A 89 3.99 -18.61 -13.82
C PHE A 89 2.89 -17.77 -13.15
N THR A 90 2.35 -18.27 -12.04
CA THR A 90 1.38 -17.53 -11.24
C THR A 90 2.11 -16.64 -10.22
N LEU A 91 1.84 -15.33 -10.26
CA LEU A 91 2.27 -14.37 -9.25
C LEU A 91 1.10 -14.10 -8.30
N THR A 92 1.31 -14.26 -6.99
CA THR A 92 0.34 -13.90 -5.95
C THR A 92 0.98 -12.95 -4.93
N ASN A 93 0.15 -12.21 -4.22
CA ASN A 93 0.58 -11.28 -3.19
C ASN A 93 -0.26 -11.44 -1.91
N SER A 94 0.15 -10.74 -0.84
CA SER A 94 -0.56 -10.73 0.44
C SER A 94 -1.59 -9.59 0.55
N SER A 95 -2.30 -9.30 -0.55
CA SER A 95 -3.40 -8.32 -0.53
C SER A 95 -4.46 -8.75 0.47
N GLY A 96 -4.87 -7.83 1.34
CA GLY A 96 -5.78 -8.09 2.47
C GLY A 96 -5.08 -8.16 3.83
N ALA A 97 -3.79 -8.46 3.88
CA ALA A 97 -3.06 -8.56 5.15
C ALA A 97 -2.87 -7.22 5.87
N PHE A 98 -2.89 -6.11 5.14
CA PHE A 98 -2.47 -4.80 5.65
C PHE A 98 -3.64 -3.81 5.83
N GLY A 99 -4.86 -4.22 5.49
CA GLY A 99 -6.01 -3.32 5.40
C GLY A 99 -6.29 -2.56 6.70
N ALA A 100 -6.28 -3.25 7.84
CA ALA A 100 -6.55 -2.64 9.14
C ALA A 100 -5.44 -1.66 9.55
N ALA A 101 -4.18 -2.08 9.53
CA ALA A 101 -3.05 -1.24 9.96
C ALA A 101 -2.95 0.05 9.13
N ILE A 102 -3.07 -0.06 7.80
CA ILE A 102 -3.01 1.12 6.93
C ILE A 102 -4.25 2.02 7.11
N ALA A 103 -5.42 1.43 7.34
CA ALA A 103 -6.64 2.22 7.61
C ALA A 103 -6.54 2.98 8.94
N GLU A 104 -5.95 2.39 9.99
CA GLU A 104 -5.65 3.07 11.25
C GLU A 104 -4.67 4.23 11.06
N GLN A 105 -3.62 4.03 10.25
CA GLN A 105 -2.69 5.10 9.88
C GLN A 105 -3.40 6.26 9.17
N LEU A 106 -4.31 5.96 8.23
CA LEU A 106 -5.11 6.97 7.55
C LEU A 106 -6.04 7.72 8.52
N VAL A 107 -6.70 7.02 9.46
CA VAL A 107 -7.54 7.64 10.50
C VAL A 107 -6.69 8.54 11.39
N MET A 108 -5.52 8.05 11.86
CA MET A 108 -4.58 8.85 12.64
C MET A 108 -4.19 10.12 11.90
N GLY A 109 -3.74 10.01 10.63
CA GLY A 109 -3.34 11.14 9.81
C GLY A 109 -4.47 12.15 9.59
N ALA A 110 -5.69 11.67 9.32
CA ALA A 110 -6.88 12.51 9.21
C ALA A 110 -7.14 13.30 10.51
N LEU A 111 -7.15 12.61 11.65
CA LEU A 111 -7.39 13.23 12.96
C LEU A 111 -6.27 14.20 13.33
N MET A 112 -5.01 13.86 13.12
CA MET A 112 -3.87 14.74 13.38
C MET A 112 -4.00 16.07 12.62
N LEU A 113 -4.34 16.03 11.33
CA LEU A 113 -4.45 17.23 10.50
C LEU A 113 -5.72 18.04 10.82
N LEU A 114 -6.87 17.38 10.99
CA LEU A 114 -8.12 18.04 11.37
C LEU A 114 -8.02 18.74 12.73
N ARG A 115 -7.23 18.17 13.67
CA ARG A 115 -7.00 18.72 15.02
C ARG A 115 -5.73 19.55 15.11
N ARG A 116 -5.04 19.82 13.98
CA ARG A 116 -3.83 20.65 13.89
C ARG A 116 -2.70 20.17 14.81
N MET A 117 -2.57 18.87 14.99
CA MET A 117 -1.56 18.27 15.87
C MET A 117 -0.12 18.63 15.49
N PRO A 118 0.26 18.71 14.18
CA PRO A 118 1.62 19.12 13.81
C PRO A 118 2.01 20.49 14.39
N GLU A 119 1.07 21.45 14.48
CA GLU A 119 1.35 22.77 15.10
C GLU A 119 1.49 22.66 16.62
N TYR A 120 0.61 21.89 17.28
CA TYR A 120 0.72 21.69 18.73
C TYR A 120 2.00 20.95 19.13
N LEU A 121 2.45 19.98 18.33
CA LEU A 121 3.74 19.30 18.59
C LEU A 121 4.92 20.28 18.53
N ARG A 122 4.93 21.19 17.56
CA ARG A 122 5.96 22.26 17.50
C ARG A 122 5.87 23.24 18.66
N GLN A 123 4.65 23.62 19.07
CA GLN A 123 4.46 24.46 20.26
C GLN A 123 4.96 23.76 21.52
N GLN A 124 4.70 22.46 21.67
CA GLN A 124 5.20 21.66 22.79
C GLN A 124 6.73 21.66 22.85
N GLN A 125 7.41 21.49 21.72
CA GLN A 125 8.88 21.56 21.64
C GLN A 125 9.45 22.93 22.03
N ARG A 126 8.65 24.01 21.82
CA ARG A 126 9.01 25.39 22.16
C ARG A 126 8.50 25.83 23.52
N HIS A 127 7.85 24.95 24.28
CA HIS A 127 7.19 25.23 25.56
C HIS A 127 6.14 26.36 25.46
N VAL A 128 5.40 26.42 24.34
CA VAL A 128 4.37 27.42 24.06
C VAL A 128 3.00 26.85 24.36
N TRP A 129 2.24 27.50 25.25
CA TRP A 129 0.86 27.18 25.57
C TRP A 129 -0.08 28.18 24.89
N HIS A 130 -0.44 27.89 23.61
CA HIS A 130 -1.29 28.76 22.82
C HIS A 130 -2.35 27.96 22.05
N ARG A 131 -3.60 28.47 22.01
CA ARG A 131 -4.67 27.84 21.23
C ARG A 131 -4.55 28.19 19.77
N VAL A 132 -4.51 27.17 18.93
CA VAL A 132 -4.62 27.30 17.46
C VAL A 132 -6.09 27.18 17.08
N GLY A 133 -6.65 28.16 16.36
CA GLY A 133 -8.07 28.20 15.99
C GLY A 133 -8.50 27.14 14.97
N ASN A 134 -9.81 27.04 14.74
CA ASN A 134 -10.42 26.26 13.64
C ASN A 134 -10.09 24.75 13.65
N LEU A 135 -10.32 24.09 14.79
CA LEU A 135 -10.30 22.62 14.86
C LEU A 135 -11.54 22.05 14.18
N ARG A 136 -11.32 21.00 13.38
CA ARG A 136 -12.39 20.29 12.67
C ARG A 136 -12.60 18.89 13.23
N PHE A 137 -13.75 18.28 12.91
CA PHE A 137 -14.10 16.92 13.29
C PHE A 137 -14.14 16.04 12.05
N LEU A 138 -13.81 14.76 12.21
CA LEU A 138 -14.04 13.77 11.17
C LEU A 138 -15.53 13.45 11.03
N GLY A 139 -16.23 13.30 12.15
CA GLY A 139 -17.69 13.15 12.15
C GLY A 139 -18.38 14.36 11.52
N GLY A 140 -19.29 14.11 10.58
CA GLY A 140 -19.94 15.13 9.75
C GLY A 140 -19.13 15.64 8.58
N SER A 141 -17.87 15.20 8.40
CA SER A 141 -17.05 15.49 7.22
C SER A 141 -17.39 14.56 6.06
N GLN A 142 -17.15 15.01 4.83
CA GLN A 142 -17.12 14.15 3.66
C GLN A 142 -15.68 13.68 3.39
N VAL A 143 -15.51 12.36 3.24
CA VAL A 143 -14.22 11.70 2.95
C VAL A 143 -14.26 11.07 1.57
N ALA A 144 -13.44 11.54 0.63
CA ALA A 144 -13.30 10.96 -0.70
C ALA A 144 -12.10 9.99 -0.72
N ILE A 145 -12.31 8.77 -1.23
CA ILE A 145 -11.32 7.70 -1.20
C ILE A 145 -11.06 7.19 -2.61
N LEU A 146 -9.85 7.42 -3.12
CA LEU A 146 -9.40 6.89 -4.41
C LEU A 146 -8.91 5.44 -4.21
N GLY A 147 -9.65 4.50 -4.77
CA GLY A 147 -9.47 3.06 -4.59
C GLY A 147 -10.47 2.49 -3.57
N THR A 148 -11.44 1.70 -4.07
CA THR A 148 -12.50 1.06 -3.26
C THR A 148 -12.21 -0.43 -3.04
N GLY A 149 -10.93 -0.81 -3.09
CA GLY A 149 -10.46 -2.16 -2.75
C GLY A 149 -10.39 -2.39 -1.24
N ASN A 150 -9.74 -3.46 -0.81
CA ASN A 150 -9.63 -3.83 0.60
C ASN A 150 -9.24 -2.65 1.50
N LEU A 151 -8.13 -1.97 1.23
CA LEU A 151 -7.67 -0.83 2.03
C LEU A 151 -8.69 0.31 2.08
N GLY A 152 -9.15 0.78 0.91
CA GLY A 152 -10.08 1.91 0.87
C GLY A 152 -11.44 1.60 1.51
N SER A 153 -11.96 0.37 1.37
CA SER A 153 -13.20 -0.04 2.02
C SER A 153 -13.02 -0.17 3.54
N THR A 154 -11.88 -0.67 4.02
CA THR A 154 -11.60 -0.72 5.47
C THR A 154 -11.53 0.70 6.06
N PHE A 155 -10.81 1.62 5.39
CA PHE A 155 -10.75 3.02 5.83
C PHE A 155 -12.14 3.69 5.79
N ALA A 156 -12.94 3.45 4.73
CA ALA A 156 -14.31 3.94 4.64
C ALA A 156 -15.17 3.44 5.82
N GLY A 157 -15.05 2.15 6.18
CA GLY A 157 -15.74 1.58 7.34
C GLY A 157 -15.39 2.28 8.65
N TYR A 158 -14.11 2.58 8.89
CA TYR A 158 -13.68 3.35 10.08
C TYR A 158 -14.24 4.78 10.06
N CYS A 159 -14.17 5.46 8.92
CA CYS A 159 -14.70 6.81 8.78
C CYS A 159 -16.23 6.85 9.03
N THR A 160 -16.99 5.92 8.47
CA THR A 160 -18.44 5.85 8.67
C THR A 160 -18.81 5.54 10.12
N THR A 161 -18.07 4.68 10.81
CA THR A 161 -18.24 4.41 12.24
C THR A 161 -18.01 5.67 13.09
N MET A 162 -17.12 6.56 12.64
CA MET A 162 -16.87 7.86 13.27
C MET A 162 -17.85 8.95 12.83
N GLY A 163 -18.87 8.64 12.03
CA GLY A 163 -19.92 9.56 11.59
C GLY A 163 -19.56 10.42 10.39
N ALA A 164 -18.55 10.05 9.59
CA ALA A 164 -18.26 10.70 8.33
C ALA A 164 -19.08 10.11 7.18
N GLU A 165 -19.38 10.92 6.16
CA GLU A 165 -19.87 10.45 4.87
C GLU A 165 -18.67 10.06 3.99
N THR A 166 -18.72 8.88 3.35
CA THR A 166 -17.66 8.43 2.47
C THR A 166 -18.13 8.32 1.02
N VAL A 167 -17.32 8.84 0.09
CA VAL A 167 -17.49 8.66 -1.35
C VAL A 167 -16.27 7.95 -1.92
N GLY A 168 -16.51 6.95 -2.76
CA GLY A 168 -15.44 6.16 -3.38
C GLY A 168 -15.12 6.66 -4.79
N ILE A 169 -13.88 6.46 -5.22
CA ILE A 169 -13.46 6.63 -6.60
C ILE A 169 -12.77 5.35 -7.05
N SER A 170 -13.31 4.68 -8.05
CA SER A 170 -12.76 3.44 -8.58
C SER A 170 -12.70 3.46 -10.10
N ARG A 171 -11.99 2.51 -10.71
CA ARG A 171 -11.90 2.44 -12.17
C ARG A 171 -13.26 2.44 -12.85
N SER A 172 -14.22 1.68 -12.33
CA SER A 172 -15.53 1.46 -12.98
C SER A 172 -16.68 2.23 -12.35
N GLY A 173 -16.53 2.82 -11.17
CA GLY A 173 -17.63 3.46 -10.44
C GLY A 173 -18.67 2.50 -9.87
N ARG A 174 -18.37 1.19 -9.78
CA ARG A 174 -19.31 0.22 -9.23
C ARG A 174 -19.53 0.48 -7.74
N PRO A 175 -20.79 0.39 -7.26
CA PRO A 175 -21.10 0.48 -5.83
C PRO A 175 -20.23 -0.48 -5.00
N SER A 176 -19.85 -0.05 -3.81
CA SER A 176 -19.07 -0.81 -2.86
C SER A 176 -19.56 -0.50 -1.45
N GLU A 177 -19.40 -1.45 -0.55
CA GLU A 177 -19.78 -1.30 0.85
C GLU A 177 -19.06 -0.12 1.52
N HIS A 178 -19.71 0.50 2.48
CA HIS A 178 -19.25 1.68 3.23
C HIS A 178 -19.16 2.99 2.43
N PHE A 179 -19.59 3.03 1.17
CA PHE A 179 -19.62 4.26 0.37
C PHE A 179 -21.05 4.68 0.06
N SER A 180 -21.40 5.93 0.33
CA SER A 180 -22.69 6.52 -0.06
C SER A 180 -22.84 6.60 -1.57
N ARG A 181 -21.70 6.81 -2.26
CA ARG A 181 -21.59 6.83 -3.73
C ARG A 181 -20.19 6.43 -4.18
N VAL A 182 -20.09 5.76 -5.33
CA VAL A 182 -18.80 5.48 -5.99
C VAL A 182 -18.79 6.11 -7.37
N TYR A 183 -17.78 6.93 -7.63
CA TYR A 183 -17.54 7.59 -8.91
C TYR A 183 -16.56 6.78 -9.78
N PRO A 184 -16.71 6.78 -11.09
CA PRO A 184 -15.66 6.28 -11.98
C PRO A 184 -14.45 7.22 -11.96
N MET A 185 -13.25 6.69 -12.23
CA MET A 185 -11.99 7.46 -12.20
C MET A 185 -12.01 8.69 -13.13
N SER A 186 -12.78 8.63 -14.22
CA SER A 186 -12.98 9.78 -15.13
C SER A 186 -13.69 10.98 -14.46
N GLN A 187 -14.45 10.75 -13.40
CA GLN A 187 -15.16 11.77 -12.63
C GLN A 187 -14.47 12.08 -11.29
N ARG A 188 -13.18 11.76 -11.14
CA ARG A 188 -12.46 11.97 -9.88
C ARG A 188 -12.42 13.42 -9.43
N LEU A 189 -12.41 14.36 -10.37
CA LEU A 189 -12.40 15.78 -10.04
C LEU A 189 -13.73 16.23 -9.42
N ASP A 190 -14.85 15.73 -9.92
CA ASP A 190 -16.17 16.04 -9.36
C ASP A 190 -16.34 15.42 -7.97
N ALA A 191 -15.79 14.21 -7.77
CA ALA A 191 -15.91 13.46 -6.53
C ALA A 191 -15.19 14.11 -5.33
N VAL A 192 -14.17 14.95 -5.58
CA VAL A 192 -13.36 15.55 -4.51
C VAL A 192 -13.74 16.99 -4.16
N GLN A 193 -14.63 17.62 -4.93
CA GLN A 193 -14.95 19.07 -4.79
C GLN A 193 -15.52 19.45 -3.42
N ASN A 194 -16.25 18.54 -2.77
CA ASN A 194 -16.89 18.79 -1.48
C ASN A 194 -16.18 18.03 -0.32
N ALA A 195 -15.16 17.25 -0.62
CA ALA A 195 -14.50 16.42 0.36
C ALA A 195 -13.61 17.25 1.31
N ASP A 196 -13.80 17.07 2.61
CA ASP A 196 -12.94 17.64 3.66
C ASP A 196 -11.63 16.87 3.80
N VAL A 197 -11.68 15.57 3.51
CA VAL A 197 -10.54 14.64 3.52
C VAL A 197 -10.52 13.86 2.22
N VAL A 198 -9.36 13.77 1.58
CA VAL A 198 -9.16 12.97 0.38
C VAL A 198 -8.03 11.97 0.64
N ALA A 199 -8.30 10.68 0.50
CA ALA A 199 -7.32 9.61 0.70
C ALA A 199 -7.01 8.88 -0.61
N ALA A 200 -5.72 8.73 -0.93
CA ALA A 200 -5.24 7.95 -2.05
C ALA A 200 -4.80 6.55 -1.59
N CYS A 201 -5.54 5.54 -2.06
CA CYS A 201 -5.31 4.11 -1.83
C CYS A 201 -5.12 3.38 -3.17
N LEU A 202 -4.50 4.04 -4.14
CA LEU A 202 -4.33 3.55 -5.51
C LEU A 202 -3.07 2.70 -5.67
N PRO A 203 -3.13 1.60 -6.44
CA PRO A 203 -1.92 0.95 -6.94
C PRO A 203 -1.23 1.83 -7.97
N LEU A 204 0.07 1.62 -8.18
CA LEU A 204 0.81 2.25 -9.27
C LEU A 204 0.64 1.43 -10.56
N THR A 205 0.07 2.07 -11.56
CA THR A 205 -0.10 1.55 -12.91
C THR A 205 0.22 2.65 -13.93
N LYS A 206 0.25 2.31 -15.21
CA LYS A 206 0.40 3.32 -16.27
C LYS A 206 -0.71 4.37 -16.24
N GLU A 207 -1.94 3.98 -15.85
CA GLU A 207 -3.11 4.87 -15.78
C GLU A 207 -3.15 5.71 -14.50
N THR A 208 -2.49 5.26 -13.42
CA THR A 208 -2.52 5.97 -12.13
C THR A 208 -1.26 6.78 -11.86
N GLN A 209 -0.21 6.60 -12.63
CA GLN A 209 1.02 7.38 -12.49
C GLN A 209 0.73 8.87 -12.79
N GLY A 210 1.06 9.74 -11.83
CA GLY A 210 0.87 11.19 -11.94
C GLY A 210 -0.59 11.66 -12.11
N ILE A 211 -1.58 10.79 -11.81
CA ILE A 211 -3.00 11.13 -11.98
C ILE A 211 -3.48 12.19 -10.99
N LEU A 212 -2.79 12.30 -9.84
CA LEU A 212 -3.04 13.29 -8.80
C LEU A 212 -2.10 14.49 -9.02
N ASN A 213 -2.50 15.33 -9.96
CA ASN A 213 -1.75 16.47 -10.47
C ASN A 213 -2.39 17.81 -10.07
N GLN A 214 -1.90 18.91 -10.60
CA GLN A 214 -2.38 20.26 -10.32
C GLN A 214 -3.91 20.41 -10.51
N ALA A 215 -4.46 19.85 -11.58
CA ALA A 215 -5.91 19.92 -11.83
C ALA A 215 -6.69 19.17 -10.73
N PHE A 216 -6.16 18.04 -10.27
CA PHE A 216 -6.77 17.28 -9.17
C PHE A 216 -6.73 18.08 -7.87
N PHE A 217 -5.57 18.62 -7.48
CA PHE A 217 -5.48 19.38 -6.22
C PHE A 217 -6.29 20.66 -6.26
N ARG A 218 -6.36 21.35 -7.39
CA ARG A 218 -7.24 22.53 -7.58
C ARG A 218 -8.73 22.21 -7.48
N ALA A 219 -9.14 20.99 -7.86
CA ALA A 219 -10.53 20.56 -7.75
C ALA A 219 -10.95 20.20 -6.31
N MET A 220 -10.00 19.93 -5.42
CA MET A 220 -10.28 19.67 -4.02
C MET A 220 -10.85 20.93 -3.33
N LYS A 221 -11.69 20.71 -2.35
CA LYS A 221 -12.25 21.77 -1.51
C LYS A 221 -11.14 22.61 -0.87
N PRO A 222 -11.19 23.96 -0.91
CA PRO A 222 -10.23 24.80 -0.19
C PRO A 222 -10.15 24.43 1.29
N GLY A 223 -8.93 24.22 1.81
CA GLY A 223 -8.68 23.78 3.17
C GLY A 223 -8.87 22.28 3.39
N ALA A 224 -9.18 21.49 2.36
CA ALA A 224 -9.21 20.03 2.47
C ALA A 224 -7.82 19.47 2.82
N ILE A 225 -7.80 18.28 3.43
CA ILE A 225 -6.57 17.55 3.72
C ILE A 225 -6.42 16.39 2.73
N PHE A 226 -5.17 16.08 2.39
CA PHE A 226 -4.83 14.98 1.50
C PHE A 226 -4.02 13.92 2.23
N LEU A 227 -4.34 12.65 2.05
CA LEU A 227 -3.67 11.51 2.66
C LEU A 227 -3.20 10.55 1.56
N ASN A 228 -1.96 10.06 1.65
CA ASN A 228 -1.46 9.08 0.68
C ASN A 228 -0.73 7.93 1.36
N THR A 229 -1.32 6.74 1.30
CA THR A 229 -0.73 5.46 1.72
C THR A 229 -0.72 4.44 0.58
N GLY A 230 -1.02 4.89 -0.65
CA GLY A 230 -0.99 4.04 -1.83
C GLY A 230 0.42 3.93 -2.41
N ARG A 231 0.71 4.75 -3.42
CA ARG A 231 2.04 4.84 -4.06
C ARG A 231 2.39 6.31 -4.33
N GLY A 232 3.62 6.71 -4.00
CA GLY A 232 4.07 8.09 -4.16
C GLY A 232 3.99 8.59 -5.60
N LYS A 233 4.38 7.77 -6.56
CA LYS A 233 4.34 8.13 -8.00
C LYS A 233 2.93 8.28 -8.59
N THR A 234 1.87 8.05 -7.84
CA THR A 234 0.51 8.44 -8.26
C THR A 234 0.27 9.94 -8.15
N VAL A 235 1.11 10.63 -7.37
CA VAL A 235 1.11 12.07 -7.11
C VAL A 235 2.18 12.75 -7.95
N CYS A 236 1.85 13.89 -8.57
CA CYS A 236 2.84 14.86 -9.02
C CYS A 236 3.26 15.68 -7.79
N GLN A 237 4.42 15.38 -7.24
CA GLN A 237 4.85 15.93 -5.94
C GLN A 237 4.98 17.45 -5.95
N ASP A 238 5.48 18.03 -7.05
CA ASP A 238 5.59 19.49 -7.19
C ASP A 238 4.23 20.19 -7.17
N ASP A 239 3.21 19.58 -7.77
CA ASP A 239 1.84 20.11 -7.77
C ASP A 239 1.20 20.06 -6.37
N LEU A 240 1.50 19.02 -5.59
CA LEU A 240 1.09 18.92 -4.18
C LEU A 240 1.79 20.00 -3.33
N ILE A 241 3.10 20.20 -3.53
CA ILE A 241 3.88 21.24 -2.85
C ILE A 241 3.28 22.62 -3.11
N GLU A 242 2.93 22.92 -4.36
CA GLU A 242 2.33 24.21 -4.70
C GLU A 242 0.94 24.39 -4.08
N ALA A 243 0.11 23.34 -4.07
CA ALA A 243 -1.21 23.38 -3.44
C ALA A 243 -1.14 23.59 -1.91
N LEU A 244 -0.09 23.08 -1.26
CA LEU A 244 0.17 23.30 0.17
C LEU A 244 0.71 24.72 0.42
N ARG A 245 1.67 25.19 -0.38
CA ARG A 245 2.27 26.53 -0.25
C ARG A 245 1.28 27.66 -0.48
N SER A 246 0.40 27.49 -1.44
CA SER A 246 -0.67 28.48 -1.71
C SER A 246 -1.75 28.51 -0.61
N GLY A 247 -1.73 27.55 0.32
CA GLY A 247 -2.78 27.40 1.36
C GLY A 247 -4.09 26.85 0.81
N HIS A 248 -4.14 26.41 -0.46
CA HIS A 248 -5.32 25.78 -1.02
C HIS A 248 -5.65 24.48 -0.29
N LEU A 249 -4.66 23.64 0.01
CA LEU A 249 -4.81 22.49 0.89
C LEU A 249 -4.49 22.85 2.34
N GLY A 250 -5.31 22.35 3.26
CA GLY A 250 -5.14 22.54 4.70
C GLY A 250 -3.96 21.74 5.28
N GLY A 251 -3.56 20.66 4.62
CA GLY A 251 -2.42 19.84 5.00
C GLY A 251 -2.41 18.48 4.31
N THR A 252 -1.33 17.73 4.51
CA THR A 252 -1.17 16.39 3.96
C THR A 252 -0.48 15.44 4.92
N MET A 253 -0.87 14.15 4.87
CA MET A 253 -0.11 13.04 5.44
C MET A 253 0.37 12.13 4.31
N LEU A 254 1.68 11.87 4.28
CA LEU A 254 2.33 11.04 3.29
C LEU A 254 3.06 9.89 3.98
N ASP A 255 2.64 8.66 3.71
CA ASP A 255 3.41 7.48 4.08
C ASP A 255 4.31 7.01 2.92
N VAL A 256 4.05 7.53 1.73
CA VAL A 256 4.79 7.23 0.50
C VAL A 256 5.19 8.51 -0.22
N ALA A 257 6.34 8.49 -0.91
CA ALA A 257 6.87 9.60 -1.68
C ALA A 257 7.14 9.22 -3.13
N GLU A 258 7.22 10.23 -4.01
CA GLU A 258 7.56 10.00 -5.43
C GLU A 258 8.93 9.33 -5.58
N VAL A 259 9.90 9.76 -4.74
CA VAL A 259 11.21 9.14 -4.59
C VAL A 259 11.36 8.64 -3.17
N GLU A 260 11.69 7.36 -2.99
CA GLU A 260 11.90 6.72 -1.68
C GLU A 260 13.30 6.10 -1.61
N PRO A 261 14.10 6.42 -0.59
CA PRO A 261 13.87 7.39 0.50
C PRO A 261 13.69 8.82 -0.01
N MET A 262 12.80 9.61 0.68
CA MET A 262 12.59 11.01 0.33
C MET A 262 13.90 11.80 0.51
N PRO A 263 14.34 12.57 -0.51
CA PRO A 263 15.57 13.37 -0.44
C PRO A 263 15.56 14.35 0.73
N PRO A 264 16.73 14.58 1.40
CA PRO A 264 16.80 15.47 2.56
C PRO A 264 16.48 16.94 2.24
N ASP A 265 16.63 17.36 1.00
CA ASP A 265 16.35 18.71 0.49
C ASP A 265 14.91 18.88 0.01
N CYS A 266 14.06 17.87 0.16
CA CYS A 266 12.65 17.94 -0.24
C CYS A 266 11.92 19.01 0.60
N PRO A 267 11.24 19.98 -0.05
CA PRO A 267 10.54 21.04 0.68
C PRO A 267 9.44 20.57 1.63
N LEU A 268 8.91 19.39 1.43
CA LEU A 268 7.84 18.80 2.28
C LEU A 268 8.29 18.64 3.74
N TRP A 269 9.60 18.45 4.01
CA TRP A 269 10.12 18.32 5.37
C TRP A 269 9.90 19.56 6.23
N GLU A 270 9.98 20.75 5.62
CA GLU A 270 9.90 22.03 6.32
C GLU A 270 8.47 22.59 6.41
N MET A 271 7.50 21.96 5.75
CA MET A 271 6.12 22.45 5.73
C MET A 271 5.39 22.12 7.03
N GLU A 272 4.80 23.13 7.64
CA GLU A 272 4.13 23.01 8.95
C GLU A 272 2.85 22.18 8.93
N ASN A 273 2.18 22.09 7.79
CA ASN A 273 0.95 21.35 7.57
C ASN A 273 1.18 19.98 6.91
N VAL A 274 2.41 19.47 6.98
CA VAL A 274 2.79 18.17 6.42
C VAL A 274 3.18 17.21 7.53
N PHE A 275 2.70 15.98 7.45
CA PHE A 275 3.09 14.87 8.29
C PHE A 275 3.58 13.72 7.41
N ILE A 276 4.79 13.22 7.68
CA ILE A 276 5.46 12.20 6.85
C ILE A 276 5.81 11.00 7.72
N THR A 277 5.55 9.81 7.19
CA THR A 277 6.06 8.54 7.73
C THR A 277 6.81 7.78 6.64
N PRO A 278 7.87 7.01 6.98
CA PRO A 278 8.77 6.41 5.98
C PRO A 278 8.26 5.04 5.48
N HIS A 279 7.09 5.02 4.83
CA HIS A 279 6.45 3.84 4.23
C HIS A 279 6.26 2.70 5.23
N ILE A 280 5.64 3.02 6.39
CA ILE A 280 5.48 2.11 7.53
C ILE A 280 4.03 1.72 7.82
N SER A 281 3.05 2.31 7.12
CA SER A 281 1.63 2.10 7.42
C SER A 281 1.18 0.64 7.25
N GLY A 282 1.84 -0.11 6.37
CA GLY A 282 1.66 -1.55 6.19
C GLY A 282 2.92 -2.31 6.58
N SER A 283 3.42 -2.10 7.80
CA SER A 283 4.65 -2.74 8.27
C SER A 283 4.49 -4.25 8.37
N ASP A 284 5.42 -4.97 7.79
CA ASP A 284 5.59 -6.42 7.94
C ASP A 284 6.30 -6.80 9.25
N LEU A 285 6.72 -5.81 10.04
CA LEU A 285 7.24 -6.01 11.40
C LEU A 285 6.12 -6.13 12.44
N ASP A 286 4.88 -5.79 12.09
CA ASP A 286 3.73 -5.97 12.98
C ASP A 286 3.33 -7.44 13.03
N PRO A 287 3.26 -8.07 14.24
CA PRO A 287 2.94 -9.48 14.38
C PRO A 287 1.57 -9.88 13.81
N GLN A 288 0.58 -8.97 13.82
CA GLN A 288 -0.74 -9.22 13.27
C GLN A 288 -0.70 -9.26 11.75
N ASN A 289 0.00 -8.31 11.12
CA ASN A 289 0.21 -8.32 9.68
C ASN A 289 0.99 -9.55 9.23
N THR A 290 2.07 -9.88 9.94
CA THR A 290 2.89 -11.08 9.67
C THR A 290 2.05 -12.36 9.74
N ARG A 291 1.16 -12.47 10.72
CA ARG A 291 0.24 -13.59 10.84
C ARG A 291 -0.71 -13.68 9.64
N GLN A 292 -1.30 -12.56 9.22
CA GLN A 292 -2.20 -12.54 8.06
C GLN A 292 -1.46 -12.87 6.76
N ILE A 293 -0.24 -12.36 6.57
CA ILE A 293 0.63 -12.71 5.43
C ILE A 293 0.85 -14.23 5.40
N PHE A 294 1.19 -14.82 6.54
CA PHE A 294 1.43 -16.25 6.67
C PHE A 294 0.16 -17.06 6.36
N GLU A 295 -1.00 -16.69 6.89
CA GLU A 295 -2.27 -17.36 6.64
C GLU A 295 -2.64 -17.34 5.16
N ILE A 296 -2.46 -16.21 4.46
CA ILE A 296 -2.68 -16.10 3.01
C ILE A 296 -1.74 -17.03 2.23
N PHE A 297 -0.46 -17.08 2.60
CA PHE A 297 0.48 -17.99 1.97
C PHE A 297 0.08 -19.45 2.21
N ARG A 298 -0.18 -19.84 3.46
CA ARG A 298 -0.57 -21.19 3.85
C ARG A 298 -1.80 -21.68 3.08
N ASP A 299 -2.83 -20.85 2.99
CA ASP A 299 -4.05 -21.17 2.26
C ASP A 299 -3.79 -21.34 0.75
N ASN A 300 -2.93 -20.48 0.18
CA ASN A 300 -2.51 -20.61 -1.22
C ASN A 300 -1.63 -21.84 -1.45
N PHE A 301 -0.77 -22.19 -0.51
CA PHE A 301 0.05 -23.40 -0.60
C PHE A 301 -0.83 -24.66 -0.59
N ALA A 302 -1.84 -24.71 0.29
CA ALA A 302 -2.81 -25.80 0.32
C ALA A 302 -3.58 -25.90 -1.00
N ARG A 303 -3.97 -24.77 -1.60
CA ARG A 303 -4.62 -24.73 -2.93
C ARG A 303 -3.69 -25.21 -4.04
N TYR A 304 -2.43 -24.77 -4.01
CA TYR A 304 -1.42 -25.14 -5.00
C TYR A 304 -1.22 -26.65 -5.06
N VAL A 305 -1.00 -27.30 -3.92
CA VAL A 305 -0.77 -28.74 -3.84
C VAL A 305 -2.00 -29.57 -4.22
N GLN A 306 -3.21 -28.99 -4.11
CA GLN A 306 -4.48 -29.59 -4.51
C GLN A 306 -4.87 -29.27 -5.97
N GLY A 307 -4.03 -28.51 -6.69
CA GLY A 307 -4.34 -28.08 -8.07
C GLY A 307 -5.54 -27.12 -8.16
N GLN A 308 -5.86 -26.41 -7.08
CA GLN A 308 -6.95 -25.43 -7.02
C GLN A 308 -6.48 -24.04 -7.46
N PRO A 309 -7.37 -23.17 -7.96
CA PRO A 309 -7.03 -21.78 -8.27
C PRO A 309 -6.49 -21.02 -7.05
N LEU A 310 -5.38 -20.32 -7.20
CA LEU A 310 -4.79 -19.50 -6.15
C LEU A 310 -5.59 -18.21 -5.94
N GLN A 311 -5.55 -17.69 -4.73
CA GLN A 311 -6.11 -16.38 -4.36
C GLN A 311 -5.08 -15.28 -4.55
N ASN A 312 -5.54 -14.03 -4.65
CA ASN A 312 -4.71 -12.84 -4.81
C ASN A 312 -3.72 -12.93 -6.01
N VAL A 313 -4.20 -13.52 -7.11
CA VAL A 313 -3.41 -13.61 -8.34
C VAL A 313 -3.25 -12.22 -8.94
N VAL A 314 -2.00 -11.81 -9.12
CA VAL A 314 -1.63 -10.54 -9.72
C VAL A 314 -1.75 -10.61 -11.23
N ASN A 315 -2.51 -9.68 -11.80
CA ASN A 315 -2.49 -9.49 -13.25
C ASN A 315 -1.22 -8.74 -13.64
N ARG A 316 -0.20 -9.48 -14.13
CA ARG A 316 1.11 -8.90 -14.46
C ARG A 316 1.05 -7.78 -15.52
N THR A 317 0.09 -7.85 -16.44
CA THR A 317 -0.10 -6.79 -17.45
C THR A 317 -0.61 -5.48 -16.84
N LYS A 318 -1.43 -5.57 -15.79
CA LYS A 318 -1.99 -4.42 -15.07
C LYS A 318 -1.14 -3.98 -13.88
N GLY A 319 -0.24 -4.84 -13.38
CA GLY A 319 0.64 -4.57 -12.25
C GLY A 319 0.02 -4.77 -10.86
N TYR A 320 -1.22 -5.31 -10.78
CA TYR A 320 -1.93 -5.53 -9.50
C TYR A 320 -2.98 -6.65 -9.60
#